data_0d3e5730b2c0b477ddb3045663e01e40
#
_entry.id   0d3e5730b2c0b477ddb3045663e01e40
#
_cell.length_a   1.000
_cell.length_b   1.000
_cell.length_c   1.000
_cell.angle_alpha   90.00
_cell.angle_beta   90.00
_cell.angle_gamma   90.00
#
_symmetry.space_group_name_H-M   'P 1'
#
loop_
_entity.id
_entity.type
_entity.pdbx_description
1 polymer ?
#
loop_
_entity_poly.entity_id
_entity_poly.type
_entity_poly.pdbx_seq_one_letter_code
_entity_poly.pdbx_strand_id
1 'polypeptide(L)'
;MDLRLEFFLLVDFAFYGAYYIGALILFILSSQKKKDIFNTWGYKKGIIYGLLISTIGALVMYPVINGAQPGQTEVFYGVLIALFIVGLGFSLQQTGANPFAVSLGDPKSGSSRLNLAGGVNSFGTTIGPLAVAFIIFGTLSGEGTPEFSKMQGLYIGVAALFILCAAVFYFSKSLPDGITNEPFEPANKAMYLLIALTVIMFICFGWVFYTYSIPEPTIEALKEDLEFKRLAALITSLIAVIGSIYYAYVKSSSNSRGWGALQYPQLALGMLAIFTYVGVEVTIQSNLGEVLKLVTDKLNNLNGLGLPALTDTGIAKYISLYWGGLMIGRWTGAISVFNPTEGLKKVLLIIVPYIAFGVIVLVNYGSYTWNEIIIFSVIVAIQIVGFFIAKDNAIATLKIFSVIGLIAMLVGLFTSGDIALFAFISGGLFCSIMWPCIFSLSITGLGKYTSQGSSFLVMMILGGAIIPPIQGKIADIFTIQSSYWVAVLCFAYLILYAYLTQKVLSKQIK
;
A
#
# COMPACT_ATOMS: atom_id res chain seq x y z
N MET A 1 2.89 -26.65 14.69
CA MET A 1 1.90 -25.99 13.83
C MET A 1 2.28 -24.52 13.81
N ASP A 2 2.89 -24.07 12.74
CA ASP A 2 3.36 -22.68 12.64
C ASP A 2 2.18 -21.77 12.30
N LEU A 3 1.41 -21.42 13.32
CA LEU A 3 0.26 -20.51 13.27
C LEU A 3 0.61 -19.11 12.73
N ARG A 4 1.91 -18.79 12.58
CA ARG A 4 2.38 -17.43 12.32
C ARG A 4 2.08 -16.94 10.90
N LEU A 5 2.28 -17.74 9.87
CA LEU A 5 2.09 -17.30 8.48
C LEU A 5 0.59 -17.13 8.14
N GLU A 6 -0.24 -18.05 8.63
CA GLU A 6 -1.70 -18.01 8.45
C GLU A 6 -2.34 -16.75 9.03
N PHE A 7 -1.89 -16.34 10.22
CA PHE A 7 -2.42 -15.15 10.91
C PHE A 7 -2.03 -13.86 10.19
N PHE A 8 -0.80 -13.74 9.68
CA PHE A 8 -0.38 -12.56 8.93
C PHE A 8 -1.19 -12.40 7.63
N LEU A 9 -1.38 -13.47 6.86
CA LEU A 9 -2.18 -13.46 5.65
C LEU A 9 -3.64 -13.02 5.90
N LEU A 10 -4.24 -13.46 7.01
CA LEU A 10 -5.60 -13.07 7.38
C LEU A 10 -5.68 -11.61 7.80
N VAL A 11 -4.68 -11.07 8.51
CA VAL A 11 -4.62 -9.66 8.90
C VAL A 11 -4.51 -8.77 7.67
N ASP A 12 -3.59 -9.06 6.76
CA ASP A 12 -3.42 -8.31 5.52
C ASP A 12 -4.68 -8.38 4.65
N PHE A 13 -5.28 -9.56 4.53
CA PHE A 13 -6.52 -9.74 3.77
C PHE A 13 -7.70 -9.00 4.41
N ALA A 14 -7.84 -9.02 5.73
CA ALA A 14 -8.88 -8.28 6.43
C ALA A 14 -8.72 -6.78 6.19
N PHE A 15 -7.52 -6.25 6.28
CA PHE A 15 -7.24 -4.83 6.13
C PHE A 15 -7.35 -4.36 4.67
N TYR A 16 -6.59 -4.96 3.74
CA TYR A 16 -6.61 -4.59 2.32
C TYR A 16 -7.92 -4.98 1.64
N GLY A 17 -8.54 -6.11 2.05
CA GLY A 17 -9.87 -6.51 1.59
C GLY A 17 -10.96 -5.51 2.01
N ALA A 18 -10.83 -4.87 3.18
CA ALA A 18 -11.76 -3.82 3.62
C ALA A 18 -11.72 -2.60 2.70
N TYR A 19 -10.55 -2.22 2.16
CA TYR A 19 -10.47 -1.15 1.16
C TYR A 19 -11.28 -1.48 -0.09
N TYR A 20 -11.13 -2.71 -0.60
CA TYR A 20 -11.89 -3.18 -1.76
C TYR A 20 -13.39 -3.17 -1.49
N ILE A 21 -13.83 -3.82 -0.40
CA ILE A 21 -15.24 -3.95 -0.04
C ILE A 21 -15.87 -2.59 0.27
N GLY A 22 -15.17 -1.71 1.01
CA GLY A 22 -15.67 -0.37 1.34
C GLY A 22 -15.89 0.49 0.09
N ALA A 23 -14.93 0.52 -0.82
CA ALA A 23 -15.04 1.26 -2.08
C ALA A 23 -16.11 0.63 -3.01
N LEU A 24 -16.25 -0.69 -3.02
CA LEU A 24 -17.31 -1.39 -3.76
C LEU A 24 -18.71 -1.05 -3.23
N ILE A 25 -18.90 -1.03 -1.90
CA ILE A 25 -20.17 -0.64 -1.28
C ILE A 25 -20.53 0.79 -1.67
N LEU A 26 -19.58 1.73 -1.58
CA LEU A 26 -19.80 3.12 -2.00
C LEU A 26 -20.22 3.22 -3.47
N PHE A 27 -19.58 2.48 -4.34
CA PHE A 27 -19.90 2.42 -5.75
C PHE A 27 -21.29 1.83 -6.03
N ILE A 28 -21.65 0.71 -5.37
CA ILE A 28 -22.96 0.09 -5.50
C ILE A 28 -24.06 1.04 -4.99
N LEU A 29 -23.87 1.65 -3.83
CA LEU A 29 -24.83 2.59 -3.26
C LEU A 29 -25.04 3.82 -4.16
N SER A 30 -23.96 4.38 -4.73
CA SER A 30 -24.03 5.48 -5.70
C SER A 30 -24.81 5.06 -6.95
N SER A 31 -24.55 3.87 -7.49
CA SER A 31 -25.23 3.35 -8.68
C SER A 31 -26.73 3.08 -8.44
N GLN A 32 -27.08 2.51 -7.29
CA GLN A 32 -28.48 2.25 -6.91
C GLN A 32 -29.29 3.53 -6.65
N LYS A 33 -28.68 4.50 -5.95
CA LYS A 33 -29.32 5.79 -5.66
C LYS A 33 -29.34 6.73 -6.88
N LYS A 34 -28.67 6.36 -7.97
CA LYS A 34 -28.46 7.20 -9.17
C LYS A 34 -27.90 8.59 -8.82
N LYS A 35 -27.07 8.65 -7.79
CA LYS A 35 -26.41 9.86 -7.28
C LYS A 35 -25.04 9.48 -6.76
N ASP A 36 -24.03 10.23 -7.13
CA ASP A 36 -22.72 10.09 -6.52
C ASP A 36 -22.77 10.54 -5.05
N ILE A 37 -22.32 9.66 -4.17
CA ILE A 37 -22.34 9.91 -2.73
C ILE A 37 -21.44 11.11 -2.39
N PHE A 38 -20.25 11.19 -2.98
CA PHE A 38 -19.34 12.31 -2.73
C PHE A 38 -19.81 13.61 -3.35
N ASN A 39 -20.50 13.56 -4.50
CA ASN A 39 -21.13 14.75 -5.07
C ASN A 39 -22.25 15.29 -4.15
N THR A 40 -22.91 14.42 -3.37
CA THR A 40 -23.98 14.81 -2.44
C THR A 40 -23.44 15.24 -1.08
N TRP A 41 -22.48 14.49 -0.52
CA TRP A 41 -21.91 14.78 0.80
C TRP A 41 -20.80 15.81 0.76
N GLY A 42 -20.07 15.86 -0.35
CA GLY A 42 -18.76 16.50 -0.48
C GLY A 42 -17.62 15.62 0.08
N TYR A 43 -16.44 15.83 -0.43
CA TYR A 43 -15.25 15.09 0.00
C TYR A 43 -14.94 15.28 1.48
N LYS A 44 -15.12 16.52 2.00
CA LYS A 44 -14.86 16.85 3.39
C LYS A 44 -15.71 16.00 4.36
N LYS A 45 -17.03 15.88 4.12
CA LYS A 45 -17.89 15.03 4.94
C LYS A 45 -17.58 13.55 4.77
N GLY A 46 -17.23 13.10 3.55
CA GLY A 46 -16.79 11.73 3.32
C GLY A 46 -15.59 11.34 4.17
N ILE A 47 -14.58 12.22 4.27
CA ILE A 47 -13.41 12.03 5.14
C ILE A 47 -13.83 11.94 6.62
N ILE A 48 -14.71 12.85 7.08
CA ILE A 48 -15.20 12.85 8.46
C ILE A 48 -15.93 11.53 8.79
N TYR A 49 -16.81 11.06 7.91
CA TYR A 49 -17.53 9.80 8.13
C TYR A 49 -16.58 8.60 8.13
N GLY A 50 -15.58 8.60 7.26
CA GLY A 50 -14.52 7.57 7.28
C GLY A 50 -13.76 7.54 8.60
N LEU A 51 -13.37 8.70 9.14
CA LEU A 51 -12.73 8.82 10.44
C LEU A 51 -13.63 8.30 11.58
N LEU A 52 -14.93 8.59 11.55
CA LEU A 52 -15.88 8.10 12.55
C LEU A 52 -16.05 6.57 12.47
N ILE A 53 -16.08 5.99 11.27
CA ILE A 53 -16.11 4.52 11.10
C ILE A 53 -14.82 3.91 11.66
N SER A 54 -13.65 4.49 11.35
CA SER A 54 -12.37 4.03 11.91
C SER A 54 -12.31 4.15 13.43
N THR A 55 -12.94 5.19 13.99
CA THR A 55 -13.10 5.34 15.45
C THR A 55 -13.87 4.18 16.05
N ILE A 56 -15.00 3.77 15.41
CA ILE A 56 -15.78 2.62 15.88
C ILE A 56 -14.92 1.35 15.86
N GLY A 57 -14.18 1.10 14.77
CA GLY A 57 -13.28 -0.05 14.68
C GLY A 57 -12.20 -0.06 15.77
N ALA A 58 -11.58 1.10 16.06
CA ALA A 58 -10.62 1.24 17.15
C ALA A 58 -11.24 0.99 18.53
N LEU A 59 -12.47 1.46 18.76
CA LEU A 59 -13.18 1.22 20.01
C LEU A 59 -13.61 -0.24 20.19
N VAL A 60 -13.91 -0.96 19.10
CA VAL A 60 -14.21 -2.41 19.16
C VAL A 60 -13.03 -3.22 19.65
N MET A 61 -11.79 -2.76 19.44
CA MET A 61 -10.61 -3.42 20.01
C MET A 61 -10.63 -3.50 21.53
N TYR A 62 -11.23 -2.51 22.23
CA TYR A 62 -11.25 -2.47 23.68
C TYR A 62 -11.91 -3.71 24.33
N PRO A 63 -13.18 -4.04 24.02
CA PRO A 63 -13.80 -5.24 24.58
C PRO A 63 -13.18 -6.55 24.07
N VAL A 64 -12.64 -6.56 22.85
CA VAL A 64 -11.98 -7.75 22.27
C VAL A 64 -10.73 -8.12 23.06
N ILE A 65 -9.94 -7.13 23.47
CA ILE A 65 -8.68 -7.36 24.20
C ILE A 65 -8.93 -7.51 25.72
N ASN A 66 -10.09 -7.08 26.22
CA ASN A 66 -10.38 -7.10 27.63
C ASN A 66 -10.46 -8.53 28.20
N GLY A 67 -9.54 -8.88 29.09
CA GLY A 67 -9.44 -10.22 29.66
C GLY A 67 -8.86 -11.28 28.70
N ALA A 68 -8.30 -10.86 27.55
CA ALA A 68 -7.68 -11.74 26.59
C ALA A 68 -6.50 -12.52 27.19
N GLN A 69 -6.41 -13.80 26.84
CA GLN A 69 -5.28 -14.66 27.18
C GLN A 69 -4.52 -15.06 25.89
N PRO A 70 -3.21 -15.27 25.96
CA PRO A 70 -2.43 -15.76 24.83
C PRO A 70 -3.01 -17.04 24.24
N GLY A 71 -3.16 -17.10 22.92
CA GLY A 71 -3.62 -18.30 22.20
C GLY A 71 -5.14 -18.43 22.04
N GLN A 72 -5.94 -17.46 22.48
CA GLN A 72 -7.40 -17.48 22.27
C GLN A 72 -7.77 -17.13 20.82
N THR A 73 -8.35 -18.07 20.09
CA THR A 73 -8.73 -17.90 18.69
C THR A 73 -9.87 -16.87 18.52
N GLU A 74 -10.80 -16.81 19.47
CA GLU A 74 -11.92 -15.84 19.44
C GLU A 74 -11.40 -14.39 19.50
N VAL A 75 -10.36 -14.14 20.30
CA VAL A 75 -9.71 -12.80 20.37
C VAL A 75 -9.13 -12.43 19.03
N PHE A 76 -8.46 -13.37 18.36
CA PHE A 76 -7.90 -13.13 17.03
C PHE A 76 -8.97 -12.74 16.00
N TYR A 77 -10.09 -13.48 15.92
CA TYR A 77 -11.20 -13.11 15.04
C TYR A 77 -11.83 -11.76 15.40
N GLY A 78 -11.92 -11.45 16.69
CA GLY A 78 -12.37 -10.14 17.14
C GLY A 78 -11.46 -9.00 16.66
N VAL A 79 -10.14 -9.21 16.72
CA VAL A 79 -9.14 -8.27 16.19
C VAL A 79 -9.30 -8.10 14.67
N LEU A 80 -9.48 -9.20 13.91
CA LEU A 80 -9.71 -9.12 12.46
C LEU A 80 -10.95 -8.30 12.11
N ILE A 81 -12.05 -8.49 12.84
CA ILE A 81 -13.30 -7.73 12.63
C ILE A 81 -13.06 -6.24 12.93
N ALA A 82 -12.37 -5.91 14.02
CA ALA A 82 -12.06 -4.54 14.37
C ALA A 82 -11.17 -3.87 13.32
N LEU A 83 -10.12 -4.56 12.84
CA LEU A 83 -9.25 -4.10 11.75
C LEU A 83 -10.02 -3.92 10.43
N PHE A 84 -10.94 -4.83 10.13
CA PHE A 84 -11.79 -4.72 8.95
C PHE A 84 -12.68 -3.46 9.02
N ILE A 85 -13.27 -3.15 10.19
CA ILE A 85 -14.07 -1.93 10.38
C ILE A 85 -13.19 -0.68 10.22
N VAL A 86 -11.97 -0.66 10.79
CA VAL A 86 -11.00 0.44 10.58
C VAL A 86 -10.69 0.59 9.10
N GLY A 87 -10.44 -0.51 8.39
CA GLY A 87 -10.16 -0.53 6.96
C GLY A 87 -11.32 -0.01 6.10
N LEU A 88 -12.58 -0.31 6.46
CA LEU A 88 -13.76 0.28 5.80
C LEU A 88 -13.78 1.81 5.95
N GLY A 89 -13.45 2.33 7.14
CA GLY A 89 -13.31 3.76 7.37
C GLY A 89 -12.20 4.37 6.51
N PHE A 90 -11.04 3.71 6.42
CA PHE A 90 -9.93 4.14 5.58
C PHE A 90 -10.27 4.09 4.08
N SER A 91 -11.04 3.10 3.64
CA SER A 91 -11.55 3.05 2.27
C SER A 91 -12.34 4.30 1.91
N LEU A 92 -13.27 4.71 2.78
CA LEU A 92 -14.07 5.92 2.59
C LEU A 92 -13.19 7.19 2.61
N GLN A 93 -12.25 7.27 3.56
CA GLN A 93 -11.28 8.37 3.64
C GLN A 93 -10.45 8.48 2.35
N GLN A 94 -9.82 7.39 1.91
CA GLN A 94 -8.96 7.38 0.73
C GLN A 94 -9.72 7.72 -0.56
N THR A 95 -10.96 7.21 -0.71
CA THR A 95 -11.81 7.50 -1.86
C THR A 95 -12.14 9.00 -1.96
N GLY A 96 -12.30 9.68 -0.82
CA GLY A 96 -12.55 11.12 -0.77
C GLY A 96 -11.29 11.97 -0.75
N ALA A 97 -10.31 11.64 0.09
CA ALA A 97 -9.14 12.49 0.36
C ALA A 97 -8.20 12.62 -0.85
N ASN A 98 -8.01 11.54 -1.63
CA ASN A 98 -7.11 11.58 -2.77
C ASN A 98 -7.58 12.55 -3.87
N PRO A 99 -8.81 12.46 -4.43
CA PRO A 99 -9.29 13.42 -5.40
C PRO A 99 -9.45 14.82 -4.81
N PHE A 100 -9.80 14.93 -3.52
CA PHE A 100 -9.87 16.20 -2.83
C PHE A 100 -8.50 16.90 -2.80
N ALA A 101 -7.43 16.21 -2.40
CA ALA A 101 -6.09 16.75 -2.40
C ALA A 101 -5.65 17.20 -3.81
N VAL A 102 -6.01 16.45 -4.86
CA VAL A 102 -5.72 16.83 -6.25
C VAL A 102 -6.52 18.08 -6.66
N SER A 103 -7.75 18.24 -6.19
CA SER A 103 -8.63 19.37 -6.56
C SER A 103 -8.34 20.69 -5.85
N LEU A 104 -7.55 20.67 -4.76
CA LEU A 104 -7.26 21.85 -3.94
C LEU A 104 -6.24 22.85 -4.57
N GLY A 105 -5.92 22.73 -5.85
CA GLY A 105 -4.99 23.65 -6.52
C GLY A 105 -4.76 23.29 -7.98
N ASP A 106 -3.67 23.80 -8.58
CA ASP A 106 -3.34 23.54 -9.98
C ASP A 106 -3.25 22.02 -10.26
N PRO A 107 -3.96 21.51 -11.28
CA PRO A 107 -3.90 20.10 -11.67
C PRO A 107 -2.47 19.57 -11.91
N LYS A 108 -1.56 20.42 -12.40
CA LYS A 108 -0.16 20.06 -12.65
C LYS A 108 0.60 19.67 -11.37
N SER A 109 0.24 20.22 -10.21
CA SER A 109 0.85 19.91 -8.91
C SER A 109 0.05 18.90 -8.09
N GLY A 110 -0.93 18.23 -8.68
CA GLY A 110 -1.77 17.22 -8.00
C GLY A 110 -0.98 16.09 -7.36
N SER A 111 0.00 15.54 -8.08
CA SER A 111 0.87 14.49 -7.53
C SER A 111 1.73 14.98 -6.36
N SER A 112 2.21 16.22 -6.39
CA SER A 112 3.00 16.81 -5.29
C SER A 112 2.15 17.02 -4.04
N ARG A 113 0.86 17.41 -4.17
CA ARG A 113 -0.08 17.50 -3.03
C ARG A 113 -0.37 16.12 -2.43
N LEU A 114 -0.54 15.10 -3.26
CA LEU A 114 -0.65 13.72 -2.78
C LEU A 114 0.63 13.23 -2.10
N ASN A 115 1.81 13.64 -2.59
CA ASN A 115 3.09 13.38 -1.93
C ASN A 115 3.15 14.06 -0.54
N LEU A 116 2.66 15.29 -0.40
CA LEU A 116 2.60 15.97 0.89
C LEU A 116 1.73 15.21 1.89
N ALA A 117 0.51 14.85 1.50
CA ALA A 117 -0.40 14.05 2.33
C ALA A 117 0.20 12.68 2.65
N GLY A 118 0.74 11.98 1.65
CA GLY A 118 1.42 10.70 1.81
C GLY A 118 2.70 10.79 2.65
N GLY A 119 3.39 11.94 2.65
CA GLY A 119 4.57 12.20 3.47
C GLY A 119 4.25 12.23 4.96
N VAL A 120 3.12 12.82 5.34
CA VAL A 120 2.62 12.76 6.73
C VAL A 120 2.26 11.32 7.12
N ASN A 121 1.59 10.58 6.24
CA ASN A 121 1.29 9.16 6.46
C ASN A 121 2.58 8.34 6.64
N SER A 122 3.58 8.53 5.78
CA SER A 122 4.85 7.77 5.87
C SER A 122 5.67 8.13 7.11
N PHE A 123 5.60 9.36 7.59
CA PHE A 123 6.17 9.71 8.88
C PHE A 123 5.50 8.89 10.01
N GLY A 124 4.16 8.78 9.97
CA GLY A 124 3.41 7.92 10.90
C GLY A 124 3.82 6.45 10.82
N THR A 125 3.99 5.88 9.63
CA THR A 125 4.44 4.48 9.49
C THR A 125 5.90 4.26 9.92
N THR A 126 6.73 5.29 9.90
CA THR A 126 8.13 5.24 10.37
C THR A 126 8.20 5.25 11.90
N ILE A 127 7.43 6.12 12.57
CA ILE A 127 7.47 6.26 14.04
C ILE A 127 6.47 5.37 14.76
N GLY A 128 5.39 4.96 14.09
CA GLY A 128 4.29 4.19 14.69
C GLY A 128 4.74 2.92 15.39
N PRO A 129 5.51 2.03 14.76
CA PRO A 129 5.99 0.81 15.39
C PRO A 129 6.77 1.06 16.67
N LEU A 130 7.59 2.12 16.72
CA LEU A 130 8.37 2.49 17.89
C LEU A 130 7.48 3.06 19.01
N ALA A 131 6.51 3.91 18.65
CA ALA A 131 5.54 4.42 19.62
C ALA A 131 4.72 3.28 20.22
N VAL A 132 4.28 2.32 19.40
CA VAL A 132 3.57 1.12 19.85
C VAL A 132 4.45 0.25 20.74
N ALA A 133 5.71 0.00 20.35
CA ALA A 133 6.66 -0.75 21.16
C ALA A 133 6.89 -0.09 22.52
N PHE A 134 7.12 1.22 22.55
CA PHE A 134 7.28 1.97 23.79
C PHE A 134 6.04 1.92 24.69
N ILE A 135 4.84 2.07 24.12
CA ILE A 135 3.58 2.04 24.90
C ILE A 135 3.33 0.64 25.47
N ILE A 136 3.51 -0.43 24.66
CA ILE A 136 3.16 -1.80 25.06
C ILE A 136 4.24 -2.41 25.95
N PHE A 137 5.50 -2.25 25.61
CA PHE A 137 6.62 -2.94 26.28
C PHE A 137 7.41 -2.02 27.23
N GLY A 138 7.21 -0.68 27.16
CA GLY A 138 7.98 0.30 27.93
C GLY A 138 9.40 0.55 27.38
N THR A 139 9.77 -0.10 26.28
CA THR A 139 11.07 0.02 25.60
C THR A 139 10.89 0.23 24.11
N LEU A 140 11.79 0.97 23.47
CA LEU A 140 11.77 1.16 22.01
C LEU A 140 12.20 -0.10 21.25
N SER A 141 12.94 -1.01 21.89
CA SER A 141 13.36 -2.29 21.33
C SER A 141 12.23 -3.32 21.22
N GLY A 142 11.10 -3.09 21.88
CA GLY A 142 10.00 -4.06 21.93
C GLY A 142 10.31 -5.30 22.79
N GLU A 143 11.35 -5.25 23.61
CA GLU A 143 11.70 -6.32 24.53
C GLU A 143 10.86 -6.20 25.82
N GLY A 144 10.20 -7.29 26.20
CA GLY A 144 9.38 -7.35 27.41
C GLY A 144 8.11 -8.19 27.21
N THR A 145 7.38 -8.39 28.29
CA THR A 145 6.06 -9.03 28.24
C THR A 145 4.99 -8.01 27.87
N PRO A 146 4.19 -8.27 26.82
CA PRO A 146 3.15 -7.32 26.41
C PRO A 146 2.07 -7.23 27.50
N GLU A 147 1.74 -6.03 27.92
CA GLU A 147 0.63 -5.77 28.83
C GLU A 147 -0.65 -5.46 28.06
N PHE A 148 -1.66 -6.33 28.12
CA PHE A 148 -2.94 -6.15 27.44
C PHE A 148 -3.67 -4.86 27.84
N SER A 149 -3.51 -4.42 29.09
CA SER A 149 -4.08 -3.15 29.57
C SER A 149 -3.52 -1.93 28.82
N LYS A 150 -2.23 -1.95 28.52
CA LYS A 150 -1.58 -0.89 27.70
C LYS A 150 -2.06 -0.90 26.26
N MET A 151 -2.32 -2.08 25.67
CA MET A 151 -2.92 -2.21 24.36
C MET A 151 -4.32 -1.59 24.30
N GLN A 152 -5.15 -1.77 25.34
CA GLN A 152 -6.46 -1.12 25.43
C GLN A 152 -6.33 0.41 25.42
N GLY A 153 -5.42 0.94 26.24
CA GLY A 153 -5.11 2.38 26.30
C GLY A 153 -4.66 2.93 24.94
N LEU A 154 -3.81 2.17 24.21
CA LEU A 154 -3.36 2.53 22.85
C LEU A 154 -4.54 2.71 21.89
N TYR A 155 -5.47 1.74 21.82
CA TYR A 155 -6.61 1.82 20.91
C TYR A 155 -7.62 2.92 21.29
N ILE A 156 -7.80 3.23 22.58
CA ILE A 156 -8.56 4.42 23.01
C ILE A 156 -7.86 5.70 22.53
N GLY A 157 -6.53 5.79 22.67
CA GLY A 157 -5.75 6.91 22.17
C GLY A 157 -5.87 7.08 20.66
N VAL A 158 -5.83 5.99 19.88
CA VAL A 158 -6.04 6.00 18.42
C VAL A 158 -7.45 6.46 18.08
N ALA A 159 -8.47 5.98 18.78
CA ALA A 159 -9.85 6.44 18.59
C ALA A 159 -10.01 7.95 18.87
N ALA A 160 -9.37 8.44 19.94
CA ALA A 160 -9.36 9.87 20.25
C ALA A 160 -8.66 10.71 19.17
N LEU A 161 -7.56 10.21 18.58
CA LEU A 161 -6.89 10.86 17.45
C LEU A 161 -7.78 10.91 16.21
N PHE A 162 -8.53 9.85 15.88
CA PHE A 162 -9.48 9.88 14.78
C PHE A 162 -10.60 10.92 15.01
N ILE A 163 -11.13 11.01 16.24
CA ILE A 163 -12.13 12.03 16.61
C ILE A 163 -11.54 13.43 16.48
N LEU A 164 -10.32 13.66 16.98
CA LEU A 164 -9.62 14.93 16.85
C LEU A 164 -9.43 15.34 15.38
N CYS A 165 -8.98 14.43 14.53
CA CYS A 165 -8.87 14.68 13.09
C CYS A 165 -10.23 14.99 12.47
N ALA A 166 -11.28 14.25 12.81
CA ALA A 166 -12.63 14.51 12.34
C ALA A 166 -13.13 15.92 12.76
N ALA A 167 -12.84 16.31 13.99
CA ALA A 167 -13.16 17.64 14.51
C ALA A 167 -12.39 18.75 13.77
N VAL A 168 -11.11 18.57 13.49
CA VAL A 168 -10.30 19.51 12.69
C VAL A 168 -10.93 19.71 11.30
N PHE A 169 -11.30 18.62 10.61
CA PHE A 169 -12.01 18.75 9.33
C PHE A 169 -13.36 19.43 9.49
N TYR A 170 -14.16 19.07 10.50
CA TYR A 170 -15.48 19.63 10.72
C TYR A 170 -15.45 21.15 10.97
N PHE A 171 -14.57 21.63 11.86
CA PHE A 171 -14.47 23.03 12.24
C PHE A 171 -13.65 23.88 11.25
N SER A 172 -12.90 23.28 10.34
CA SER A 172 -12.14 24.03 9.34
C SER A 172 -13.05 24.74 8.35
N LYS A 173 -13.08 26.06 8.41
CA LYS A 173 -13.86 26.93 7.49
C LYS A 173 -13.12 27.21 6.17
N SER A 174 -11.81 27.03 6.15
CA SER A 174 -10.95 27.28 4.97
C SER A 174 -10.99 26.14 3.94
N LEU A 175 -11.40 24.94 4.34
CA LEU A 175 -11.54 23.80 3.43
C LEU A 175 -12.90 23.83 2.76
N PRO A 176 -12.99 23.77 1.42
CA PRO A 176 -14.25 23.66 0.71
C PRO A 176 -14.91 22.32 1.01
N ASP A 177 -16.24 22.24 0.88
CA ASP A 177 -16.95 20.97 1.09
C ASP A 177 -16.63 19.93 0.00
N GLY A 178 -16.18 20.38 -1.18
CA GLY A 178 -15.90 19.49 -2.31
C GLY A 178 -17.16 18.88 -2.93
N ILE A 179 -18.30 19.57 -2.82
CA ILE A 179 -19.55 19.18 -3.47
C ILE A 179 -19.45 19.55 -4.95
N THR A 180 -19.82 18.62 -5.83
CA THR A 180 -19.96 18.87 -7.26
C THR A 180 -21.38 18.61 -7.70
N ASN A 181 -21.94 19.52 -8.52
CA ASN A 181 -23.32 19.38 -9.05
C ASN A 181 -23.32 18.66 -10.41
N GLU A 182 -22.40 17.77 -10.67
CA GLU A 182 -22.30 17.07 -11.93
C GLU A 182 -23.33 15.94 -12.04
N PRO A 183 -23.90 15.72 -13.26
CA PRO A 183 -24.88 14.68 -13.48
C PRO A 183 -24.27 13.29 -13.27
N PHE A 184 -24.95 12.45 -12.53
CA PHE A 184 -24.53 11.06 -12.29
C PHE A 184 -25.01 10.14 -13.41
N GLU A 185 -24.11 9.32 -13.94
CA GLU A 185 -24.45 8.25 -14.86
C GLU A 185 -24.18 6.87 -14.22
N PRO A 186 -25.22 6.02 -14.11
CA PRO A 186 -25.05 4.67 -13.54
C PRO A 186 -24.11 3.81 -14.39
N ALA A 187 -23.17 3.15 -13.73
CA ALA A 187 -22.20 2.26 -14.38
C ALA A 187 -22.52 0.77 -14.11
N ASN A 188 -23.70 0.34 -14.52
CA ASN A 188 -24.25 -0.99 -14.20
C ASN A 188 -23.38 -2.14 -14.72
N LYS A 189 -22.73 -2.01 -15.90
CA LYS A 189 -21.85 -3.06 -16.43
C LYS A 189 -20.59 -3.21 -15.58
N ALA A 190 -20.01 -2.08 -15.16
CA ALA A 190 -18.87 -2.07 -14.23
C ALA A 190 -19.27 -2.68 -12.89
N MET A 191 -20.46 -2.35 -12.37
CA MET A 191 -20.96 -2.90 -11.11
C MET A 191 -21.11 -4.42 -11.16
N TYR A 192 -21.74 -4.98 -12.18
CA TYR A 192 -21.89 -6.42 -12.32
C TYR A 192 -20.55 -7.14 -12.48
N LEU A 193 -19.62 -6.55 -13.23
CA LEU A 193 -18.27 -7.10 -13.37
C LEU A 193 -17.52 -7.15 -12.04
N LEU A 194 -17.57 -6.07 -11.25
CA LEU A 194 -16.92 -6.01 -9.95
C LEU A 194 -17.56 -6.95 -8.92
N ILE A 195 -18.90 -7.11 -8.95
CA ILE A 195 -19.59 -8.11 -8.12
C ILE A 195 -19.15 -9.52 -8.53
N ALA A 196 -19.09 -9.84 -9.82
CA ALA A 196 -18.61 -11.14 -10.29
C ALA A 196 -17.17 -11.41 -9.86
N LEU A 197 -16.29 -10.41 -10.00
CA LEU A 197 -14.91 -10.48 -9.49
C LEU A 197 -14.90 -10.75 -7.99
N THR A 198 -15.72 -10.06 -7.21
CA THR A 198 -15.82 -10.25 -5.76
C THR A 198 -16.20 -11.70 -5.41
N VAL A 199 -17.17 -12.28 -6.12
CA VAL A 199 -17.58 -13.67 -5.90
C VAL A 199 -16.42 -14.63 -6.18
N ILE A 200 -15.68 -14.44 -7.28
CA ILE A 200 -14.50 -15.26 -7.60
C ILE A 200 -13.45 -15.14 -6.49
N MET A 201 -13.19 -13.92 -6.03
CA MET A 201 -12.24 -13.68 -4.94
C MET A 201 -12.66 -14.39 -3.65
N PHE A 202 -13.92 -14.28 -3.24
CA PHE A 202 -14.44 -14.99 -2.06
C PHE A 202 -14.32 -16.50 -2.18
N ILE A 203 -14.55 -17.10 -3.36
CA ILE A 203 -14.39 -18.54 -3.58
C ILE A 203 -12.90 -18.92 -3.45
N CYS A 204 -12.01 -18.22 -4.15
CA CYS A 204 -10.58 -18.54 -4.14
C CYS A 204 -9.96 -18.38 -2.75
N PHE A 205 -10.13 -17.19 -2.12
CA PHE A 205 -9.56 -16.95 -0.80
C PHE A 205 -10.26 -17.75 0.30
N GLY A 206 -11.58 -17.88 0.24
CA GLY A 206 -12.34 -18.71 1.18
C GLY A 206 -11.86 -20.15 1.17
N TRP A 207 -11.57 -20.70 -0.02
CA TRP A 207 -10.98 -22.02 -0.13
C TRP A 207 -9.56 -22.09 0.43
N VAL A 208 -8.70 -21.10 0.13
CA VAL A 208 -7.34 -21.03 0.67
C VAL A 208 -7.39 -21.00 2.21
N PHE A 209 -8.16 -20.09 2.80
CA PHE A 209 -8.30 -19.99 4.26
C PHE A 209 -8.90 -21.27 4.88
N TYR A 210 -9.88 -21.90 4.22
CA TYR A 210 -10.43 -23.18 4.67
C TYR A 210 -9.34 -24.25 4.74
N THR A 211 -8.44 -24.33 3.74
CA THR A 211 -7.37 -25.32 3.74
C THR A 211 -6.34 -25.10 4.86
N TYR A 212 -6.21 -23.91 5.39
CA TYR A 212 -5.38 -23.64 6.56
C TYR A 212 -6.08 -23.99 7.88
N SER A 213 -7.40 -24.05 7.93
CA SER A 213 -8.16 -24.43 9.13
C SER A 213 -8.22 -25.95 9.38
N ILE A 214 -7.81 -26.77 8.41
CA ILE A 214 -7.76 -28.23 8.53
C ILE A 214 -6.33 -28.70 8.82
N PRO A 215 -6.16 -29.84 9.55
CA PRO A 215 -4.84 -30.40 9.79
C PRO A 215 -4.05 -30.65 8.50
N GLU A 216 -2.79 -30.27 8.46
CA GLU A 216 -1.93 -30.54 7.32
C GLU A 216 -1.75 -32.05 7.08
N PRO A 217 -1.66 -32.46 5.81
CA PRO A 217 -1.34 -33.83 5.48
C PRO A 217 0.01 -34.25 6.06
N THR A 218 0.07 -35.48 6.62
CA THR A 218 1.33 -36.02 7.15
C THR A 218 2.24 -36.59 6.07
N ILE A 219 1.69 -36.87 4.89
CA ILE A 219 2.42 -37.38 3.72
C ILE A 219 2.94 -36.19 2.93
N GLU A 220 4.25 -36.11 2.72
CA GLU A 220 4.93 -34.96 2.05
C GLU A 220 4.38 -34.68 0.66
N ALA A 221 4.15 -35.72 -0.16
CA ALA A 221 3.58 -35.56 -1.50
C ALA A 221 2.17 -34.92 -1.50
N LEU A 222 1.35 -35.18 -0.47
CA LEU A 222 0.02 -34.57 -0.32
C LEU A 222 0.14 -33.14 0.17
N LYS A 223 1.16 -32.83 0.96
CA LYS A 223 1.45 -31.49 1.39
C LYS A 223 1.90 -30.62 0.22
N GLU A 224 2.81 -31.10 -0.61
CA GLU A 224 3.25 -30.40 -1.83
C GLU A 224 2.08 -30.17 -2.80
N ASP A 225 1.22 -31.14 -3.02
CA ASP A 225 0.02 -31.00 -3.84
C ASP A 225 -0.96 -29.95 -3.28
N LEU A 226 -1.13 -29.87 -1.97
CA LEU A 226 -1.96 -28.87 -1.32
C LEU A 226 -1.37 -27.46 -1.50
N GLU A 227 -0.05 -27.31 -1.33
CA GLU A 227 0.62 -26.02 -1.53
C GLU A 227 0.54 -25.56 -2.99
N PHE A 228 0.69 -26.46 -3.94
CA PHE A 228 0.48 -26.15 -5.35
C PHE A 228 -0.97 -25.71 -5.65
N LYS A 229 -1.96 -26.35 -5.05
CA LYS A 229 -3.38 -25.97 -5.19
C LYS A 229 -3.67 -24.60 -4.55
N ARG A 230 -3.06 -24.27 -3.40
CA ARG A 230 -3.13 -22.93 -2.78
C ARG A 230 -2.56 -21.87 -3.71
N LEU A 231 -1.37 -22.12 -4.30
CA LEU A 231 -0.78 -21.22 -5.28
C LEU A 231 -1.69 -21.07 -6.52
N ALA A 232 -2.25 -22.15 -7.03
CA ALA A 232 -3.16 -22.11 -8.18
C ALA A 232 -4.42 -21.25 -7.91
N ALA A 233 -4.98 -21.32 -6.69
CA ALA A 233 -6.12 -20.46 -6.30
C ALA A 233 -5.73 -18.99 -6.22
N LEU A 234 -4.54 -18.64 -5.69
CA LEU A 234 -4.02 -17.28 -5.66
C LEU A 234 -3.76 -16.74 -7.07
N ILE A 235 -3.16 -17.54 -7.95
CA ILE A 235 -2.95 -17.18 -9.36
C ILE A 235 -4.29 -17.02 -10.09
N THR A 236 -5.29 -17.84 -9.80
CA THR A 236 -6.64 -17.68 -10.36
C THR A 236 -7.25 -16.35 -9.94
N SER A 237 -7.07 -15.93 -8.69
CA SER A 237 -7.51 -14.62 -8.19
C SER A 237 -6.80 -13.47 -8.94
N LEU A 238 -5.50 -13.59 -9.15
CA LEU A 238 -4.72 -12.60 -9.92
C LEU A 238 -5.21 -12.51 -11.38
N ILE A 239 -5.41 -13.65 -12.03
CA ILE A 239 -5.94 -13.70 -13.41
C ILE A 239 -7.35 -13.12 -13.48
N ALA A 240 -8.20 -13.36 -12.47
CA ALA A 240 -9.55 -12.79 -12.41
C ALA A 240 -9.50 -11.25 -12.32
N VAL A 241 -8.61 -10.67 -11.51
CA VAL A 241 -8.42 -9.21 -11.44
C VAL A 241 -7.95 -8.65 -12.77
N ILE A 242 -6.86 -9.18 -13.32
CA ILE A 242 -6.29 -8.71 -14.59
C ILE A 242 -7.30 -8.89 -15.73
N GLY A 243 -7.94 -10.06 -15.81
CA GLY A 243 -8.93 -10.39 -16.84
C GLY A 243 -10.17 -9.50 -16.77
N SER A 244 -10.65 -9.19 -15.57
CA SER A 244 -11.80 -8.27 -15.38
C SER A 244 -11.48 -6.85 -15.84
N ILE A 245 -10.31 -6.32 -15.49
CA ILE A 245 -9.87 -4.98 -15.91
C ILE A 245 -9.67 -4.95 -17.44
N TYR A 246 -9.02 -5.96 -17.99
CA TYR A 246 -8.81 -6.07 -19.44
C TYR A 246 -10.14 -6.20 -20.20
N TYR A 247 -11.07 -7.02 -19.71
CA TYR A 247 -12.41 -7.16 -20.29
C TYR A 247 -13.16 -5.82 -20.29
N ALA A 248 -13.12 -5.11 -19.15
CA ALA A 248 -13.72 -3.77 -19.05
C ALA A 248 -13.09 -2.80 -20.06
N TYR A 249 -11.76 -2.78 -20.16
CA TYR A 249 -11.02 -1.95 -21.11
C TYR A 249 -11.45 -2.19 -22.57
N VAL A 250 -11.49 -3.46 -23.01
CA VAL A 250 -11.86 -3.82 -24.38
C VAL A 250 -13.33 -3.50 -24.67
N LYS A 251 -14.24 -3.87 -23.75
CA LYS A 251 -15.68 -3.68 -23.95
C LYS A 251 -16.11 -2.21 -23.86
N SER A 252 -15.49 -1.43 -22.99
CA SER A 252 -15.77 0.01 -22.88
C SER A 252 -15.29 0.80 -24.10
N SER A 253 -14.19 0.36 -24.73
CA SER A 253 -13.68 0.95 -25.98
C SER A 253 -14.65 0.77 -27.16
N SER A 254 -15.42 -0.32 -27.18
CA SER A 254 -16.42 -0.60 -28.22
C SER A 254 -17.77 0.08 -27.93
N ASN A 255 -18.18 0.16 -26.66
CA ASN A 255 -19.41 0.79 -26.23
C ASN A 255 -19.26 1.28 -24.78
N SER A 256 -19.09 2.58 -24.61
CA SER A 256 -18.85 3.22 -23.30
C SER A 256 -20.07 3.21 -22.37
N ARG A 257 -21.29 3.06 -22.89
CA ARG A 257 -22.53 3.14 -22.10
C ARG A 257 -22.58 2.06 -21.01
N GLY A 258 -22.73 2.49 -19.75
CA GLY A 258 -22.84 1.62 -18.59
C GLY A 258 -21.50 1.18 -17.98
N TRP A 259 -20.36 1.67 -18.49
CA TRP A 259 -19.03 1.42 -17.94
C TRP A 259 -18.53 2.53 -17.00
N GLY A 260 -19.20 3.72 -17.02
CA GLY A 260 -18.82 4.84 -16.17
C GLY A 260 -17.35 5.23 -16.34
N ALA A 261 -16.63 5.39 -15.24
CA ALA A 261 -15.22 5.75 -15.26
C ALA A 261 -14.34 4.73 -16.03
N LEU A 262 -14.70 3.45 -16.10
CA LEU A 262 -13.92 2.42 -16.81
C LEU A 262 -13.87 2.61 -18.34
N GLN A 263 -14.66 3.55 -18.89
CA GLN A 263 -14.51 3.93 -20.30
C GLN A 263 -13.20 4.67 -20.61
N TYR A 264 -12.51 5.17 -19.58
CA TYR A 264 -11.25 5.91 -19.73
C TYR A 264 -10.05 4.96 -19.65
N PRO A 265 -9.28 4.78 -20.73
CA PRO A 265 -8.17 3.85 -20.79
C PRO A 265 -7.11 4.07 -19.70
N GLN A 266 -6.80 5.36 -19.38
CA GLN A 266 -5.83 5.70 -18.34
C GLN A 266 -6.27 5.22 -16.94
N LEU A 267 -7.58 5.18 -16.68
CA LEU A 267 -8.09 4.67 -15.41
C LEU A 267 -7.97 3.13 -15.33
N ALA A 268 -8.40 2.41 -16.38
CA ALA A 268 -8.29 0.94 -16.41
C ALA A 268 -6.83 0.48 -16.24
N LEU A 269 -5.90 1.12 -16.98
CA LEU A 269 -4.47 0.89 -16.82
C LEU A 269 -3.98 1.26 -15.41
N GLY A 270 -4.49 2.38 -14.85
CA GLY A 270 -4.14 2.87 -13.54
C GLY A 270 -4.65 1.97 -12.40
N MET A 271 -5.82 1.35 -12.56
CA MET A 271 -6.31 0.34 -11.62
C MET A 271 -5.31 -0.81 -11.47
N LEU A 272 -4.86 -1.38 -12.59
CA LEU A 272 -3.85 -2.44 -12.54
C LEU A 272 -2.50 -1.90 -12.03
N ALA A 273 -2.17 -0.63 -12.29
CA ALA A 273 -0.94 -0.03 -11.77
C ALA A 273 -0.99 0.19 -10.25
N ILE A 274 -2.12 0.63 -9.68
CA ILE A 274 -2.29 0.69 -8.21
C ILE A 274 -2.22 -0.70 -7.60
N PHE A 275 -2.91 -1.68 -8.19
CA PHE A 275 -2.85 -3.07 -7.74
C PHE A 275 -1.41 -3.58 -7.67
N THR A 276 -0.66 -3.39 -8.75
CA THR A 276 0.73 -3.82 -8.87
C THR A 276 1.66 -3.05 -7.93
N TYR A 277 1.44 -1.72 -7.80
CA TYR A 277 2.23 -0.86 -6.93
C TYR A 277 2.06 -1.24 -5.46
N VAL A 278 0.80 -1.33 -4.98
CA VAL A 278 0.57 -1.72 -3.57
C VAL A 278 1.07 -3.14 -3.33
N GLY A 279 0.89 -4.02 -4.30
CA GLY A 279 1.44 -5.37 -4.25
C GLY A 279 2.95 -5.37 -4.06
N VAL A 280 3.72 -4.63 -4.88
CA VAL A 280 5.19 -4.61 -4.76
C VAL A 280 5.67 -3.90 -3.50
N GLU A 281 4.99 -2.82 -3.09
CA GLU A 281 5.31 -2.10 -1.86
C GLU A 281 5.21 -3.01 -0.63
N VAL A 282 4.15 -3.80 -0.52
CA VAL A 282 3.97 -4.73 0.61
C VAL A 282 4.86 -5.97 0.46
N THR A 283 4.96 -6.54 -0.73
CA THR A 283 5.71 -7.76 -1.05
C THR A 283 7.20 -7.68 -0.69
N ILE A 284 7.88 -6.58 -1.06
CA ILE A 284 9.31 -6.41 -0.76
C ILE A 284 9.55 -6.46 0.76
N GLN A 285 8.73 -5.74 1.52
CA GLN A 285 8.89 -5.63 2.98
C GLN A 285 8.48 -6.92 3.70
N SER A 286 7.38 -7.55 3.30
CA SER A 286 6.85 -8.75 3.99
C SER A 286 7.85 -9.89 3.98
N ASN A 287 8.57 -10.09 2.89
CA ASN A 287 9.55 -11.17 2.78
C ASN A 287 10.98 -10.76 3.22
N LEU A 288 11.23 -9.46 3.43
CA LEU A 288 12.55 -8.99 3.88
C LEU A 288 12.89 -9.54 5.27
N GLY A 289 11.91 -9.57 6.18
CA GLY A 289 12.09 -10.15 7.51
C GLY A 289 12.51 -11.62 7.46
N GLU A 290 11.81 -12.42 6.67
CA GLU A 290 12.08 -13.84 6.55
C GLU A 290 13.43 -14.13 5.85
N VAL A 291 13.80 -13.38 4.80
CA VAL A 291 15.09 -13.55 4.13
C VAL A 291 16.27 -13.27 5.07
N LEU A 292 16.10 -12.39 6.05
CA LEU A 292 17.13 -12.04 7.02
C LEU A 292 17.16 -12.99 8.23
N LYS A 293 16.04 -13.64 8.55
CA LYS A 293 15.87 -14.52 9.70
C LYS A 293 16.18 -15.98 9.40
N LEU A 294 15.79 -16.45 8.21
CA LEU A 294 15.89 -17.87 7.86
C LEU A 294 17.33 -18.29 7.65
N VAL A 295 17.80 -19.21 8.50
CA VAL A 295 19.12 -19.81 8.37
C VAL A 295 19.13 -20.80 7.21
N THR A 296 19.86 -20.48 6.13
CA THR A 296 20.05 -21.35 4.96
C THR A 296 21.36 -22.15 5.04
N ASP A 297 22.42 -21.57 5.62
CA ASP A 297 23.66 -22.26 5.95
C ASP A 297 23.77 -22.49 7.46
N LYS A 298 23.42 -23.70 7.89
CA LYS A 298 23.43 -24.10 9.31
C LYS A 298 24.84 -24.14 9.93
N LEU A 299 25.88 -24.39 9.14
CA LEU A 299 27.27 -24.46 9.62
C LEU A 299 27.77 -23.09 10.05
N ASN A 300 27.49 -22.07 9.26
CA ASN A 300 27.99 -20.71 9.48
C ASN A 300 26.92 -19.78 10.04
N ASN A 301 25.70 -20.26 10.30
CA ASN A 301 24.54 -19.48 10.76
C ASN A 301 24.24 -18.29 9.83
N LEU A 302 24.29 -18.53 8.50
CA LEU A 302 24.03 -17.50 7.50
C LEU A 302 22.60 -17.64 6.94
N ASN A 303 21.98 -16.49 6.63
CA ASN A 303 20.69 -16.38 5.97
C ASN A 303 20.77 -16.52 4.45
N GLY A 304 19.64 -16.40 3.74
CA GLY A 304 19.56 -16.55 2.30
C GLY A 304 20.41 -15.55 1.49
N LEU A 305 20.84 -14.44 2.10
CA LEU A 305 21.74 -13.47 1.47
C LEU A 305 23.22 -13.70 1.80
N GLY A 306 23.56 -14.73 2.58
CA GLY A 306 24.91 -14.97 3.04
C GLY A 306 25.36 -14.03 4.17
N LEU A 307 24.43 -13.39 4.86
CA LEU A 307 24.68 -12.57 6.05
C LEU A 307 24.36 -13.38 7.32
N PRO A 308 24.90 -13.03 8.48
CA PRO A 308 24.48 -13.62 9.76
C PRO A 308 22.96 -13.52 9.90
N ALA A 309 22.31 -14.63 10.30
CA ALA A 309 20.88 -14.64 10.56
C ALA A 309 20.53 -13.69 11.71
N LEU A 310 19.49 -12.88 11.52
CA LEU A 310 19.12 -11.83 12.45
C LEU A 310 17.95 -12.27 13.32
N THR A 311 17.90 -11.70 14.52
CA THR A 311 16.74 -11.75 15.41
C THR A 311 15.68 -10.74 14.97
N ASP A 312 14.45 -10.87 15.46
CA ASP A 312 13.36 -9.94 15.15
C ASP A 312 13.74 -8.47 15.47
N THR A 313 14.47 -8.23 16.54
CA THR A 313 15.00 -6.91 16.91
C THR A 313 16.04 -6.39 15.91
N GLY A 314 16.91 -7.26 15.40
CA GLY A 314 17.90 -6.91 14.38
C GLY A 314 17.27 -6.59 13.03
N ILE A 315 16.13 -7.19 12.71
CA ILE A 315 15.38 -6.98 11.46
C ILE A 315 14.61 -5.64 11.48
N ALA A 316 14.12 -5.23 12.65
CA ALA A 316 13.26 -4.06 12.81
C ALA A 316 13.88 -2.78 12.22
N LYS A 317 15.20 -2.58 12.36
CA LYS A 317 15.90 -1.42 11.78
C LYS A 317 15.82 -1.38 10.24
N TYR A 318 15.90 -2.51 9.56
CA TYR A 318 15.82 -2.58 8.09
C TYR A 318 14.39 -2.39 7.58
N ILE A 319 13.39 -2.89 8.31
CA ILE A 319 11.99 -2.61 8.04
C ILE A 319 11.70 -1.12 8.23
N SER A 320 12.22 -0.50 9.30
CA SER A 320 12.13 0.95 9.53
C SER A 320 12.80 1.74 8.40
N LEU A 321 13.95 1.29 7.89
CA LEU A 321 14.64 1.92 6.78
C LEU A 321 13.86 1.80 5.46
N TYR A 322 13.19 0.67 5.23
CA TYR A 322 12.31 0.47 4.08
C TYR A 322 11.13 1.46 4.08
N TRP A 323 10.37 1.51 5.18
CA TRP A 323 9.24 2.43 5.33
C TRP A 323 9.66 3.89 5.40
N GLY A 324 10.81 4.15 6.03
CA GLY A 324 11.43 5.46 6.03
C GLY A 324 11.84 5.92 4.63
N GLY A 325 12.25 5.00 3.76
CA GLY A 325 12.51 5.26 2.35
C GLY A 325 11.30 5.85 1.64
N LEU A 326 10.08 5.37 1.93
CA LEU A 326 8.84 5.96 1.43
C LEU A 326 8.67 7.42 1.90
N MET A 327 9.01 7.73 3.15
CA MET A 327 8.95 9.08 3.68
C MET A 327 9.93 10.02 2.95
N ILE A 328 11.17 9.58 2.72
CA ILE A 328 12.20 10.36 2.02
C ILE A 328 11.68 10.82 0.66
N GLY A 329 11.18 9.89 -0.16
CA GLY A 329 10.72 10.24 -1.50
C GLY A 329 9.45 11.09 -1.51
N ARG A 330 8.50 10.83 -0.60
CA ARG A 330 7.26 11.60 -0.50
C ARG A 330 7.52 13.04 -0.03
N TRP A 331 8.42 13.26 0.92
CA TRP A 331 8.82 14.61 1.33
C TRP A 331 9.51 15.35 0.18
N THR A 332 10.39 14.67 -0.55
CA THR A 332 11.06 15.24 -1.73
C THR A 332 10.05 15.59 -2.83
N GLY A 333 9.11 14.70 -3.14
CA GLY A 333 8.06 14.93 -4.13
C GLY A 333 7.05 16.01 -3.74
N ALA A 334 6.96 16.37 -2.44
CA ALA A 334 6.08 17.42 -1.94
C ALA A 334 6.63 18.84 -2.12
N ILE A 335 7.93 19.00 -2.37
CA ILE A 335 8.61 20.32 -2.41
C ILE A 335 7.91 21.31 -3.35
N SER A 336 7.46 20.83 -4.51
CA SER A 336 6.83 21.67 -5.54
C SER A 336 5.46 22.25 -5.13
N VAL A 337 4.82 21.74 -4.06
CA VAL A 337 3.57 22.32 -3.51
C VAL A 337 3.78 23.75 -3.00
N PHE A 338 4.97 24.02 -2.48
CA PHE A 338 5.30 25.30 -1.86
C PHE A 338 5.77 26.37 -2.86
N ASN A 339 5.76 26.07 -4.16
CA ASN A 339 6.17 26.96 -5.24
C ASN A 339 7.52 27.69 -4.98
N PRO A 340 8.59 26.98 -4.58
CA PRO A 340 9.87 27.61 -4.33
C PRO A 340 10.48 28.16 -5.64
N THR A 341 11.33 29.19 -5.52
CA THR A 341 12.13 29.64 -6.68
C THR A 341 13.00 28.51 -7.20
N GLU A 342 13.36 28.53 -8.49
CA GLU A 342 14.15 27.46 -9.13
C GLU A 342 15.48 27.16 -8.38
N GLY A 343 16.15 28.23 -7.87
CA GLY A 343 17.37 28.07 -7.07
C GLY A 343 17.11 27.37 -5.74
N LEU A 344 16.08 27.82 -4.99
CA LEU A 344 15.70 27.22 -3.71
C LEU A 344 15.22 25.79 -3.90
N LYS A 345 14.47 25.50 -4.97
CA LYS A 345 14.01 24.15 -5.30
C LYS A 345 15.17 23.17 -5.47
N LYS A 346 16.21 23.55 -6.22
CA LYS A 346 17.40 22.70 -6.39
C LYS A 346 18.08 22.41 -5.05
N VAL A 347 18.17 23.39 -4.17
CA VAL A 347 18.74 23.21 -2.82
C VAL A 347 17.85 22.29 -1.98
N LEU A 348 16.54 22.49 -1.98
CA LEU A 348 15.58 21.65 -1.24
C LEU A 348 15.58 20.21 -1.73
N LEU A 349 15.69 19.96 -3.04
CA LEU A 349 15.79 18.61 -3.61
C LEU A 349 17.01 17.83 -3.13
N ILE A 350 18.06 18.52 -2.65
CA ILE A 350 19.22 17.87 -2.03
C ILE A 350 19.05 17.76 -0.52
N ILE A 351 18.61 18.82 0.15
CA ILE A 351 18.60 18.88 1.62
C ILE A 351 17.46 18.05 2.22
N VAL A 352 16.23 18.14 1.67
CA VAL A 352 15.05 17.48 2.24
C VAL A 352 15.18 15.96 2.32
N PRO A 353 15.67 15.24 1.29
CA PRO A 353 15.89 13.80 1.39
C PRO A 353 16.85 13.42 2.52
N TYR A 354 17.94 14.17 2.68
CA TYR A 354 18.91 13.88 3.75
C TYR A 354 18.39 14.27 5.14
N ILE A 355 17.56 15.32 5.27
CA ILE A 355 16.86 15.61 6.53
C ILE A 355 15.92 14.43 6.88
N ALA A 356 15.12 13.95 5.92
CA ALA A 356 14.23 12.82 6.15
C ALA A 356 15.03 11.54 6.50
N PHE A 357 16.14 11.28 5.83
CA PHE A 357 17.03 10.18 6.19
C PHE A 357 17.63 10.37 7.60
N GLY A 358 18.06 11.57 7.96
CA GLY A 358 18.52 11.92 9.30
C GLY A 358 17.47 11.64 10.38
N VAL A 359 16.19 11.91 10.11
CA VAL A 359 15.07 11.55 11.00
C VAL A 359 15.01 10.03 11.23
N ILE A 360 15.16 9.22 10.16
CA ILE A 360 15.15 7.75 10.29
C ILE A 360 16.32 7.26 11.15
N VAL A 361 17.51 7.82 10.94
CA VAL A 361 18.70 7.48 11.72
C VAL A 361 18.54 7.88 13.17
N LEU A 362 17.96 9.06 13.46
CA LEU A 362 17.71 9.53 14.82
C LEU A 362 16.67 8.67 15.55
N VAL A 363 15.60 8.30 14.86
CA VAL A 363 14.53 7.44 15.41
C VAL A 363 15.06 6.05 15.75
N ASN A 364 16.04 5.55 15.00
CA ASN A 364 16.73 4.27 15.23
C ASN A 364 18.15 4.50 15.79
N TYR A 365 18.33 5.47 16.68
CA TYR A 365 19.65 5.86 17.18
C TYR A 365 20.44 4.66 17.74
N GLY A 366 21.68 4.54 17.30
CA GLY A 366 22.57 3.46 17.71
C GLY A 366 22.34 2.10 17.03
N SER A 367 21.27 1.97 16.18
CA SER A 367 20.98 0.69 15.52
C SER A 367 21.75 0.50 14.22
N TYR A 368 22.16 1.58 13.56
CA TYR A 368 22.90 1.52 12.27
C TYR A 368 24.38 1.69 12.47
N THR A 369 25.15 0.92 11.70
CA THR A 369 26.60 1.12 11.56
C THR A 369 26.90 2.26 10.58
N TRP A 370 28.09 2.84 10.67
CA TRP A 370 28.51 3.88 9.72
C TRP A 370 28.50 3.41 8.27
N ASN A 371 28.88 2.15 8.03
CA ASN A 371 28.84 1.57 6.69
C ASN A 371 27.42 1.54 6.11
N GLU A 372 26.43 1.10 6.90
CA GLU A 372 25.02 1.08 6.50
C GLU A 372 24.49 2.49 6.20
N ILE A 373 24.86 3.49 7.00
CA ILE A 373 24.50 4.89 6.78
C ILE A 373 25.09 5.41 5.46
N ILE A 374 26.35 5.11 5.17
CA ILE A 374 27.04 5.53 3.94
C ILE A 374 26.37 4.86 2.73
N ILE A 375 26.15 3.55 2.76
CA ILE A 375 25.51 2.83 1.66
C ILE A 375 24.13 3.44 1.35
N PHE A 376 23.30 3.62 2.36
CA PHE A 376 21.97 4.16 2.14
C PHE A 376 21.98 5.64 1.71
N SER A 377 22.96 6.42 2.16
CA SER A 377 23.17 7.80 1.69
C SER A 377 23.44 7.86 0.19
N VAL A 378 24.19 6.90 -0.37
CA VAL A 378 24.41 6.80 -1.82
C VAL A 378 23.12 6.46 -2.55
N ILE A 379 22.27 5.58 -2.00
CA ILE A 379 20.97 5.24 -2.58
C ILE A 379 20.06 6.49 -2.59
N VAL A 380 20.06 7.30 -1.51
CA VAL A 380 19.35 8.58 -1.47
C VAL A 380 19.88 9.54 -2.54
N ALA A 381 21.20 9.59 -2.78
CA ALA A 381 21.74 10.40 -3.87
C ALA A 381 21.23 9.96 -5.26
N ILE A 382 21.10 8.65 -5.50
CA ILE A 382 20.50 8.13 -6.75
C ILE A 382 19.07 8.62 -6.90
N GLN A 383 18.27 8.62 -5.83
CA GLN A 383 16.92 9.17 -5.84
C GLN A 383 16.90 10.67 -6.18
N ILE A 384 17.80 11.46 -5.60
CA ILE A 384 17.94 12.90 -5.87
C ILE A 384 18.20 13.12 -7.37
N VAL A 385 19.14 12.39 -7.97
CA VAL A 385 19.41 12.45 -9.41
C VAL A 385 18.15 12.14 -10.22
N GLY A 386 17.39 11.12 -9.81
CA GLY A 386 16.08 10.78 -10.42
C GLY A 386 15.11 11.95 -10.42
N PHE A 387 14.97 12.68 -9.32
CA PHE A 387 14.11 13.88 -9.25
C PHE A 387 14.60 15.02 -10.14
N PHE A 388 15.91 15.27 -10.20
CA PHE A 388 16.46 16.28 -11.10
C PHE A 388 16.18 15.99 -12.58
N ILE A 389 16.24 14.72 -12.99
CA ILE A 389 15.92 14.30 -14.35
C ILE A 389 14.42 14.39 -14.64
N ALA A 390 13.59 14.03 -13.67
CA ALA A 390 12.13 13.98 -13.82
C ALA A 390 11.46 15.36 -13.97
N LYS A 391 12.05 16.43 -13.41
CA LYS A 391 11.57 17.83 -13.50
C LYS A 391 10.07 17.98 -13.21
N ASP A 392 9.57 17.41 -12.12
CA ASP A 392 8.15 17.40 -11.69
C ASP A 392 7.15 16.78 -12.68
N ASN A 393 7.61 16.14 -13.73
CA ASN A 393 6.73 15.45 -14.64
C ASN A 393 6.35 14.07 -14.08
N ALA A 394 5.09 13.88 -13.71
CA ALA A 394 4.61 12.65 -13.09
C ALA A 394 4.90 11.39 -13.92
N ILE A 395 4.79 11.47 -15.26
CA ILE A 395 5.10 10.35 -16.16
C ILE A 395 6.60 10.05 -16.16
N ALA A 396 7.44 11.09 -16.27
CA ALA A 396 8.89 10.94 -16.26
C ALA A 396 9.36 10.39 -14.90
N THR A 397 8.82 10.92 -13.81
CA THR A 397 9.09 10.45 -12.45
C THR A 397 8.75 8.97 -12.32
N LEU A 398 7.55 8.56 -12.72
CA LEU A 398 7.13 7.17 -12.65
C LEU A 398 8.03 6.24 -13.50
N LYS A 399 8.41 6.63 -14.72
CA LYS A 399 9.34 5.86 -15.55
C LYS A 399 10.69 5.66 -14.90
N ILE A 400 11.31 6.76 -14.46
CA ILE A 400 12.65 6.74 -13.87
C ILE A 400 12.67 5.86 -12.63
N PHE A 401 11.75 6.09 -11.70
CA PHE A 401 11.74 5.36 -10.43
C PHE A 401 11.34 3.89 -10.60
N SER A 402 10.47 3.57 -11.56
CA SER A 402 10.16 2.17 -11.87
C SER A 402 11.36 1.44 -12.50
N VAL A 403 12.14 2.11 -13.37
CA VAL A 403 13.34 1.53 -13.94
C VAL A 403 14.43 1.32 -12.87
N ILE A 404 14.65 2.31 -12.00
CA ILE A 404 15.62 2.19 -10.92
C ILE A 404 15.19 1.09 -9.94
N GLY A 405 13.89 1.02 -9.58
CA GLY A 405 13.35 -0.04 -8.72
C GLY A 405 13.53 -1.43 -9.33
N LEU A 406 13.27 -1.59 -10.63
CA LEU A 406 13.52 -2.84 -11.35
C LEU A 406 14.98 -3.25 -11.30
N ILE A 407 15.89 -2.31 -11.58
CA ILE A 407 17.35 -2.56 -11.51
C ILE A 407 17.75 -2.95 -10.08
N ALA A 408 17.23 -2.26 -9.06
CA ALA A 408 17.51 -2.58 -7.67
C ALA A 408 17.06 -4.02 -7.32
N MET A 409 15.86 -4.45 -7.74
CA MET A 409 15.41 -5.82 -7.52
C MET A 409 16.30 -6.85 -8.24
N LEU A 410 16.73 -6.56 -9.47
CA LEU A 410 17.66 -7.43 -10.19
C LEU A 410 19.03 -7.49 -9.49
N VAL A 411 19.56 -6.36 -9.01
CA VAL A 411 20.79 -6.35 -8.21
C VAL A 411 20.62 -7.23 -6.96
N GLY A 412 19.51 -7.08 -6.22
CA GLY A 412 19.23 -7.92 -5.05
C GLY A 412 19.13 -9.41 -5.37
N LEU A 413 18.60 -9.77 -6.56
CA LEU A 413 18.47 -11.17 -7.01
C LEU A 413 19.81 -11.81 -7.39
N PHE A 414 20.74 -11.04 -7.98
CA PHE A 414 21.96 -11.57 -8.55
C PHE A 414 23.23 -11.29 -7.71
N THR A 415 23.06 -10.67 -6.53
CA THR A 415 24.15 -10.41 -5.60
C THR A 415 23.86 -11.04 -4.23
N SER A 416 24.78 -10.91 -3.30
CA SER A 416 24.68 -11.39 -1.92
C SER A 416 25.19 -10.33 -0.94
N GLY A 417 25.08 -10.60 0.35
CA GLY A 417 25.56 -9.72 1.41
C GLY A 417 24.82 -8.38 1.47
N ASP A 418 25.53 -7.35 1.93
CA ASP A 418 24.97 -6.00 2.08
C ASP A 418 24.46 -5.42 0.76
N ILE A 419 25.08 -5.76 -0.37
CA ILE A 419 24.63 -5.26 -1.69
C ILE A 419 23.22 -5.75 -1.97
N ALA A 420 22.92 -7.03 -1.80
CA ALA A 420 21.59 -7.58 -2.00
C ALA A 420 20.59 -7.01 -1.01
N LEU A 421 20.97 -6.91 0.26
CA LEU A 421 20.14 -6.37 1.33
C LEU A 421 19.70 -4.93 1.02
N PHE A 422 20.66 -4.04 0.76
CA PHE A 422 20.35 -2.63 0.50
C PHE A 422 19.68 -2.42 -0.86
N ALA A 423 19.91 -3.29 -1.85
CA ALA A 423 19.18 -3.28 -3.10
C ALA A 423 17.68 -3.56 -2.87
N PHE A 424 17.31 -4.56 -2.07
CA PHE A 424 15.92 -4.83 -1.71
C PHE A 424 15.31 -3.71 -0.86
N ILE A 425 16.02 -3.22 0.17
CA ILE A 425 15.54 -2.12 1.02
C ILE A 425 15.28 -0.85 0.19
N SER A 426 16.10 -0.57 -0.82
CA SER A 426 15.91 0.61 -1.69
C SER A 426 14.59 0.58 -2.47
N GLY A 427 13.94 -0.58 -2.58
CA GLY A 427 12.61 -0.70 -3.15
C GLY A 427 11.59 0.24 -2.49
N GLY A 428 11.64 0.42 -1.15
CA GLY A 428 10.78 1.38 -0.45
C GLY A 428 11.01 2.81 -0.93
N LEU A 429 12.28 3.19 -1.11
CA LEU A 429 12.64 4.52 -1.61
C LEU A 429 12.10 4.76 -3.03
N PHE A 430 12.21 3.77 -3.93
CA PHE A 430 11.77 3.90 -5.31
C PHE A 430 10.25 3.72 -5.47
N CYS A 431 9.57 3.02 -4.57
CA CYS A 431 8.11 2.98 -4.50
C CYS A 431 7.47 4.29 -4.02
N SER A 432 8.21 5.14 -3.31
CA SER A 432 7.70 6.27 -2.52
C SER A 432 6.76 7.23 -3.27
N ILE A 433 7.05 7.52 -4.54
CA ILE A 433 6.30 8.51 -5.34
C ILE A 433 5.28 7.87 -6.29
N MET A 434 5.20 6.54 -6.32
CA MET A 434 4.39 5.86 -7.34
C MET A 434 2.90 6.06 -7.14
N TRP A 435 2.39 5.92 -5.91
CA TRP A 435 0.98 6.17 -5.62
C TRP A 435 0.52 7.55 -6.11
N PRO A 436 1.17 8.67 -5.73
CA PRO A 436 0.76 9.99 -6.17
C PRO A 436 0.80 10.17 -7.68
N CYS A 437 1.82 9.62 -8.35
CA CYS A 437 1.92 9.71 -9.81
C CYS A 437 0.84 8.87 -10.50
N ILE A 438 0.66 7.62 -10.11
CA ILE A 438 -0.34 6.73 -10.73
C ILE A 438 -1.75 7.29 -10.50
N PHE A 439 -2.07 7.69 -9.26
CA PHE A 439 -3.39 8.20 -8.92
C PHE A 439 -3.73 9.46 -9.73
N SER A 440 -2.85 10.47 -9.72
CA SER A 440 -3.09 11.71 -10.45
C SER A 440 -3.22 11.52 -11.97
N LEU A 441 -2.38 10.66 -12.56
CA LEU A 441 -2.46 10.33 -13.99
C LEU A 441 -3.75 9.57 -14.34
N SER A 442 -4.19 8.67 -13.47
CA SER A 442 -5.38 7.84 -13.70
C SER A 442 -6.68 8.63 -13.67
N ILE A 443 -6.77 9.66 -12.81
CA ILE A 443 -7.97 10.50 -12.70
C ILE A 443 -7.97 11.70 -13.66
N THR A 444 -6.86 11.94 -14.38
CA THR A 444 -6.77 13.05 -15.32
C THR A 444 -7.85 12.96 -16.39
N GLY A 445 -8.63 14.03 -16.57
CA GLY A 445 -9.67 14.13 -17.60
C GLY A 445 -10.94 13.33 -17.33
N LEU A 446 -11.15 12.75 -16.17
CA LEU A 446 -12.37 12.00 -15.83
C LEU A 446 -13.60 12.88 -15.61
N GLY A 447 -13.45 14.18 -15.27
CA GLY A 447 -14.55 15.11 -15.01
C GLY A 447 -15.54 14.52 -13.98
N LYS A 448 -16.81 14.42 -14.35
CA LYS A 448 -17.90 13.87 -13.52
C LYS A 448 -17.65 12.45 -12.97
N TYR A 449 -16.73 11.70 -13.54
CA TYR A 449 -16.39 10.34 -13.08
C TYR A 449 -15.21 10.29 -12.10
N THR A 450 -14.68 11.44 -11.66
CA THR A 450 -13.48 11.47 -10.79
C THR A 450 -13.68 10.71 -9.48
N SER A 451 -14.81 10.91 -8.80
CA SER A 451 -15.16 10.17 -7.57
C SER A 451 -15.27 8.66 -7.81
N GLN A 452 -15.93 8.27 -8.91
CA GLN A 452 -16.06 6.87 -9.31
C GLN A 452 -14.69 6.25 -9.65
N GLY A 453 -13.84 6.99 -10.37
CA GLY A 453 -12.47 6.59 -10.69
C GLY A 453 -11.62 6.42 -9.43
N SER A 454 -11.77 7.33 -8.46
CA SER A 454 -11.12 7.22 -7.15
C SER A 454 -11.53 5.93 -6.42
N SER A 455 -12.83 5.62 -6.39
CA SER A 455 -13.32 4.37 -5.78
C SER A 455 -12.69 3.14 -6.44
N PHE A 456 -12.58 3.11 -7.77
CA PHE A 456 -11.97 2.00 -8.50
C PHE A 456 -10.47 1.87 -8.20
N LEU A 457 -9.74 2.98 -8.10
CA LEU A 457 -8.32 2.96 -7.72
C LEU A 457 -8.13 2.46 -6.29
N VAL A 458 -8.97 2.90 -5.35
CA VAL A 458 -8.93 2.45 -3.95
C VAL A 458 -9.26 0.95 -3.82
N MET A 459 -10.19 0.42 -4.62
CA MET A 459 -10.42 -1.04 -4.68
C MET A 459 -9.13 -1.80 -5.02
N MET A 460 -8.27 -1.25 -5.85
CA MET A 460 -7.05 -1.92 -6.30
C MET A 460 -5.93 -1.96 -5.25
N ILE A 461 -6.11 -1.33 -4.07
CA ILE A 461 -5.26 -1.55 -2.88
C ILE A 461 -5.23 -3.04 -2.49
N LEU A 462 -6.22 -3.81 -2.95
CA LEU A 462 -6.28 -5.27 -2.86
C LEU A 462 -5.00 -5.99 -3.36
N GLY A 463 -4.17 -5.35 -4.17
CA GLY A 463 -2.87 -5.88 -4.58
C GLY A 463 -1.97 -6.28 -3.41
N GLY A 464 -2.06 -5.54 -2.29
CA GLY A 464 -1.37 -5.85 -1.03
C GLY A 464 -1.85 -7.12 -0.33
N ALA A 465 -3.07 -7.62 -0.66
CA ALA A 465 -3.58 -8.89 -0.14
C ALA A 465 -3.31 -10.09 -1.07
N ILE A 466 -2.97 -9.85 -2.35
CA ILE A 466 -2.86 -10.94 -3.36
C ILE A 466 -1.39 -11.21 -3.71
N ILE A 467 -0.60 -10.17 -3.97
CA ILE A 467 0.77 -10.35 -4.48
C ILE A 467 1.73 -10.90 -3.41
N PRO A 468 1.73 -10.43 -2.14
CA PRO A 468 2.62 -10.98 -1.12
C PRO A 468 2.41 -12.47 -0.84
N PRO A 469 1.18 -13.01 -0.72
CA PRO A 469 0.94 -14.45 -0.61
C PRO A 469 1.49 -15.25 -1.80
N ILE A 470 1.39 -14.72 -3.02
CA ILE A 470 1.96 -15.38 -4.22
C ILE A 470 3.48 -15.43 -4.08
N GLN A 471 4.12 -14.35 -3.67
CA GLN A 471 5.57 -14.34 -3.45
C GLN A 471 5.96 -15.32 -2.35
N GLY A 472 5.22 -15.35 -1.22
CA GLY A 472 5.48 -16.30 -0.13
C GLY A 472 5.43 -17.75 -0.62
N LYS A 473 4.43 -18.13 -1.42
CA LYS A 473 4.34 -19.49 -1.99
C LYS A 473 5.47 -19.80 -2.98
N ILE A 474 5.92 -18.82 -3.75
CA ILE A 474 7.10 -18.99 -4.61
C ILE A 474 8.36 -19.17 -3.76
N ALA A 475 8.47 -18.46 -2.62
CA ALA A 475 9.56 -18.63 -1.68
C ALA A 475 9.59 -20.04 -1.05
N ASP A 476 8.42 -20.61 -0.74
CA ASP A 476 8.29 -21.99 -0.20
C ASP A 476 8.73 -23.05 -1.23
N ILE A 477 8.44 -22.83 -2.51
CA ILE A 477 8.75 -23.80 -3.59
C ILE A 477 10.21 -23.69 -4.04
N PHE A 478 10.78 -22.49 -4.07
CA PHE A 478 12.13 -22.23 -4.56
C PHE A 478 13.04 -21.72 -3.43
N THR A 479 13.34 -20.42 -3.43
CA THR A 479 14.07 -19.71 -2.37
C THR A 479 13.44 -18.36 -2.12
N ILE A 480 13.60 -17.83 -0.90
CA ILE A 480 13.06 -16.51 -0.56
C ILE A 480 13.69 -15.43 -1.47
N GLN A 481 14.99 -15.50 -1.74
CA GLN A 481 15.64 -14.54 -2.63
C GLN A 481 15.07 -14.63 -4.05
N SER A 482 14.91 -15.82 -4.62
CA SER A 482 14.34 -15.99 -5.96
C SER A 482 12.89 -15.55 -6.08
N SER A 483 12.12 -15.53 -4.97
CA SER A 483 10.74 -15.05 -4.97
C SER A 483 10.61 -13.57 -5.35
N TYR A 484 11.68 -12.78 -5.20
CA TYR A 484 11.70 -11.36 -5.60
C TYR A 484 11.55 -11.12 -7.11
N TRP A 485 11.57 -12.19 -7.95
CA TRP A 485 11.12 -12.08 -9.34
C TRP A 485 9.70 -11.52 -9.45
N VAL A 486 8.84 -11.72 -8.45
CA VAL A 486 7.51 -11.12 -8.39
C VAL A 486 7.63 -9.59 -8.37
N ALA A 487 8.53 -9.04 -7.56
CA ALA A 487 8.78 -7.60 -7.51
C ALA A 487 9.34 -7.06 -8.84
N VAL A 488 10.24 -7.79 -9.50
CA VAL A 488 10.75 -7.44 -10.85
C VAL A 488 9.60 -7.33 -11.86
N LEU A 489 8.69 -8.31 -11.89
CA LEU A 489 7.53 -8.30 -12.79
C LEU A 489 6.58 -7.12 -12.50
N CYS A 490 6.39 -6.78 -11.22
CA CYS A 490 5.60 -5.63 -10.81
C CYS A 490 6.23 -4.32 -11.32
N PHE A 491 7.52 -4.10 -11.12
CA PHE A 491 8.20 -2.90 -11.64
C PHE A 491 8.18 -2.85 -13.17
N ALA A 492 8.35 -3.99 -13.84
CA ALA A 492 8.25 -4.07 -15.32
C ALA A 492 6.87 -3.62 -15.81
N TYR A 493 5.78 -4.03 -15.14
CA TYR A 493 4.45 -3.54 -15.47
C TYR A 493 4.32 -2.03 -15.21
N LEU A 494 4.87 -1.49 -14.11
CA LEU A 494 4.80 -0.06 -13.83
C LEU A 494 5.54 0.79 -14.88
N ILE A 495 6.64 0.29 -15.45
CA ILE A 495 7.32 0.89 -16.60
C ILE A 495 6.37 0.90 -17.82
N LEU A 496 5.78 -0.25 -18.13
CA LEU A 496 4.81 -0.39 -19.24
C LEU A 496 3.61 0.56 -19.05
N TYR A 497 3.05 0.62 -17.85
CA TYR A 497 1.97 1.55 -17.51
C TYR A 497 2.33 3.00 -17.81
N ALA A 498 3.51 3.45 -17.40
CA ALA A 498 3.96 4.82 -17.63
C ALA A 498 4.07 5.15 -19.12
N TYR A 499 4.52 4.20 -19.96
CA TYR A 499 4.56 4.37 -21.42
C TYR A 499 3.16 4.39 -22.04
N LEU A 500 2.29 3.45 -21.67
CA LEU A 500 0.94 3.36 -22.19
C LEU A 500 0.10 4.59 -21.82
N THR A 501 0.18 5.03 -20.57
CA THR A 501 -0.54 6.21 -20.08
C THR A 501 -0.06 7.48 -20.77
N GLN A 502 1.25 7.63 -21.00
CA GLN A 502 1.76 8.75 -21.80
C GLN A 502 1.13 8.79 -23.19
N LYS A 503 1.05 7.62 -23.86
CA LYS A 503 0.45 7.52 -25.21
C LYS A 503 -1.06 7.82 -25.19
N VAL A 504 -1.77 7.41 -24.15
CA VAL A 504 -3.21 7.67 -24.00
C VAL A 504 -3.47 9.16 -23.76
N LEU A 505 -2.78 9.76 -22.78
CA LEU A 505 -2.98 11.17 -22.43
C LEU A 505 -2.55 12.12 -23.54
N SER A 506 -1.49 11.82 -24.27
CA SER A 506 -1.05 12.64 -25.42
C SER A 506 -2.06 12.66 -26.58
N LYS A 507 -2.93 11.65 -26.70
CA LYS A 507 -4.03 11.62 -27.68
C LYS A 507 -5.26 12.41 -27.23
N GLN A 508 -5.45 12.59 -25.92
CA GLN A 508 -6.57 13.36 -25.36
C GLN A 508 -6.35 14.87 -25.42
N ILE A 509 -5.08 15.30 -25.53
CA ILE A 509 -4.70 16.72 -25.61
C ILE A 509 -4.72 17.24 -27.06
N LYS A 510 -4.70 16.36 -28.05
CA LYS A 510 -4.89 16.67 -29.47
C LYS A 510 -6.37 16.65 -29.85
#